data_a6a50a217c33949d8883e82fce25550c
#
_entry.id   a6a50a217c33949d8883e82fce25550c
#
_cell.length_a   1.000
_cell.length_b   1.000
_cell.length_c   1.000
_cell.angle_alpha   90.00
_cell.angle_beta   90.00
_cell.angle_gamma   90.00
#
_symmetry.space_group_name_H-M   'P 1'
#
loop_
_entity.id
_entity.type
_entity.pdbx_description
1 polymer ?
#
loop_
_entity_poly.entity_id
_entity_poly.type
_entity_poly.pdbx_seq_one_letter_code
_entity_poly.pdbx_strand_id
1 'polypeptide(L)'
;MLSIRLIGQPRFVRDGLTLPGPRGAKCWALLARIVRSPDPVSRQQLVNELFSEADDPMGALRWALAELRRRMGMPEALLGNPVVAGLGGDVEIDADVIAAGILPDPAPRGELLEGIDVQASPAFDTWLLVERQRVAGEVVGVLRKETLRAMSAHNYPRALSLASAMVDTAPLEEGPHVMLIKAFMASGDRVSAHRHVAATEAAFLRELGAPPSPALSAAARPAVTPNTAGVSSVATAESLLTAGQAAVVAGASGSGIATLRGAVAAAEGAGDPRLEAACLFELGSSLVHAARGYDDEGAIVLDAAREAATRAGEQEIAAKALAELAYVDVLAARRDCAVEGLALAWEVAEPFPRVRAAVASYDAVHLSDWGRLDDSLERFDEAIDLCRETGSVRRGIWAMSHASRTAYLAGWLAAAERWAKEAQRQAQSERWTAIRPWPEAWHAHARLAKGESPAAVRADLESTYALARQLEDPCWEGVAAKAMGLTFVAEGDPAAALPWLDHARTACRRINDSYKWLEAEVQVTDAEVALGLGDRDRAHAHAELALQVAARGDMPLLLVRAEDVLAQLRGAVAQPA
;
A
#
# COMPACT_ATOMS: atom_id res chain seq x y z
N MET A 1 -14.63 -8.06 -30.85
CA MET A 1 -14.10 -7.22 -29.76
C MET A 1 -12.60 -6.99 -30.00
N LEU A 2 -12.10 -5.76 -29.92
CA LEU A 2 -10.67 -5.44 -30.03
C LEU A 2 -10.07 -5.40 -28.62
N SER A 3 -9.02 -6.17 -28.38
CA SER A 3 -8.24 -6.09 -27.15
C SER A 3 -6.89 -5.44 -27.44
N ILE A 4 -6.56 -4.39 -26.70
CA ILE A 4 -5.29 -3.68 -26.72
C ILE A 4 -4.49 -4.17 -25.50
N ARG A 5 -3.40 -4.87 -25.75
CA ARG A 5 -2.50 -5.35 -24.71
C ARG A 5 -1.32 -4.40 -24.64
N LEU A 6 -1.16 -3.72 -23.50
CA LEU A 6 -0.07 -2.79 -23.23
C LEU A 6 0.90 -3.32 -22.17
N ILE A 7 0.45 -4.26 -21.33
CA ILE A 7 1.28 -4.92 -20.32
C ILE A 7 2.03 -6.07 -20.98
N GLY A 8 3.35 -6.12 -20.82
CA GLY A 8 4.25 -6.95 -21.59
C GLY A 8 4.52 -6.39 -22.99
N GLN A 9 4.84 -7.23 -23.96
CA GLN A 9 5.03 -6.80 -25.36
C GLN A 9 3.71 -6.31 -25.96
N PRO A 10 3.60 -5.03 -26.38
CA PRO A 10 2.36 -4.45 -26.85
C PRO A 10 1.84 -5.11 -28.12
N ARG A 11 0.54 -5.38 -28.16
CA ARG A 11 -0.12 -5.98 -29.32
C ARG A 11 -1.61 -5.69 -29.39
N PHE A 12 -2.15 -5.71 -30.58
CA PHE A 12 -3.60 -5.71 -30.82
C PHE A 12 -4.09 -7.15 -31.03
N VAL A 13 -5.20 -7.50 -30.40
CA VAL A 13 -5.84 -8.81 -30.56
C VAL A 13 -7.31 -8.56 -30.94
N ARG A 14 -7.80 -9.18 -31.99
CA ARG A 14 -9.21 -9.12 -32.38
C ARG A 14 -9.73 -10.54 -32.58
N ASP A 15 -10.77 -10.89 -31.84
CA ASP A 15 -11.41 -12.20 -31.88
C ASP A 15 -10.41 -13.35 -31.73
N GLY A 16 -9.45 -13.18 -30.81
CA GLY A 16 -8.38 -14.16 -30.52
C GLY A 16 -7.19 -14.14 -31.48
N LEU A 17 -7.21 -13.34 -32.55
CA LEU A 17 -6.12 -13.25 -33.53
C LEU A 17 -5.28 -11.99 -33.28
N THR A 18 -3.96 -12.16 -33.22
CA THR A 18 -3.02 -11.03 -33.13
C THR A 18 -2.97 -10.28 -34.46
N LEU A 19 -3.25 -8.99 -34.40
CA LEU A 19 -3.19 -8.09 -35.56
C LEU A 19 -1.77 -7.52 -35.72
N PRO A 20 -1.38 -7.11 -36.95
CA PRO A 20 -0.13 -6.39 -37.16
C PRO A 20 -0.08 -5.09 -36.35
N GLY A 21 0.96 -4.91 -35.53
CA GLY A 21 1.19 -3.69 -34.75
C GLY A 21 1.40 -2.43 -35.61
N PRO A 22 1.39 -1.25 -35.02
CA PRO A 22 1.72 0.00 -35.70
C PRO A 22 3.20 0.04 -36.06
N ARG A 23 3.54 0.80 -37.09
CA ARG A 23 4.94 1.00 -37.50
C ARG A 23 5.59 2.03 -36.58
N GLY A 24 6.69 1.61 -35.93
CA GLY A 24 7.49 2.47 -35.05
C GLY A 24 7.07 2.42 -33.57
N ALA A 25 8.07 2.35 -32.70
CA ALA A 25 7.92 2.26 -31.26
C ALA A 25 7.14 3.46 -30.66
N LYS A 26 7.34 4.67 -31.20
CA LYS A 26 6.64 5.90 -30.75
C LYS A 26 5.12 5.82 -30.90
N CYS A 27 4.57 4.96 -31.77
CA CYS A 27 3.12 4.78 -31.86
C CYS A 27 2.56 4.07 -30.61
N TRP A 28 3.25 3.06 -30.11
CA TRP A 28 2.84 2.39 -28.87
C TRP A 28 2.95 3.32 -27.66
N ALA A 29 4.05 4.09 -27.57
CA ALA A 29 4.25 5.09 -26.54
C ALA A 29 3.14 6.16 -26.57
N LEU A 30 2.79 6.65 -27.77
CA LEU A 30 1.70 7.61 -27.97
C LEU A 30 0.34 7.03 -27.53
N LEU A 31 0.04 5.78 -27.90
CA LEU A 31 -1.20 5.13 -27.53
C LEU A 31 -1.30 5.01 -26.00
N ALA A 32 -0.27 4.44 -25.35
CA ALA A 32 -0.25 4.31 -23.91
C ALA A 32 -0.38 5.65 -23.20
N ARG A 33 0.34 6.69 -23.67
CA ARG A 33 0.26 8.05 -23.10
C ARG A 33 -1.15 8.64 -23.16
N ILE A 34 -1.88 8.40 -24.24
CA ILE A 34 -3.24 8.91 -24.40
C ILE A 34 -4.23 8.12 -23.53
N VAL A 35 -4.18 6.80 -23.56
CA VAL A 35 -5.18 5.97 -22.87
C VAL A 35 -4.99 5.90 -21.36
N ARG A 36 -3.74 6.07 -20.88
CA ARG A 36 -3.44 6.07 -19.44
C ARG A 36 -3.48 7.47 -18.81
N SER A 37 -3.80 8.49 -19.56
CA SER A 37 -4.00 9.84 -19.01
C SER A 37 -5.41 10.00 -18.49
N PRO A 38 -5.59 10.49 -17.25
CA PRO A 38 -6.94 10.77 -16.72
C PRO A 38 -7.65 11.88 -17.52
N ASP A 39 -6.87 12.84 -18.03
CA ASP A 39 -7.37 13.95 -18.84
C ASP A 39 -6.86 13.87 -20.28
N PRO A 40 -7.64 14.41 -21.26
CA PRO A 40 -7.20 14.48 -22.64
C PRO A 40 -5.93 15.29 -22.82
N VAL A 41 -4.94 14.76 -23.55
CA VAL A 41 -3.61 15.37 -23.71
C VAL A 41 -3.55 16.28 -24.92
N SER A 42 -3.01 17.49 -24.77
CA SER A 42 -2.87 18.44 -25.87
C SER A 42 -1.88 17.93 -26.93
N ARG A 43 -2.15 18.24 -28.21
CA ARG A 43 -1.22 17.87 -29.30
C ARG A 43 0.16 18.47 -29.13
N GLN A 44 0.26 19.68 -28.57
CA GLN A 44 1.54 20.31 -28.32
C GLN A 44 2.34 19.55 -27.26
N GLN A 45 1.68 19.10 -26.22
CA GLN A 45 2.32 18.28 -25.17
C GLN A 45 2.82 16.95 -25.75
N LEU A 46 2.00 16.23 -26.52
CA LEU A 46 2.39 14.97 -27.17
C LEU A 46 3.58 15.15 -28.13
N VAL A 47 3.63 16.28 -28.84
CA VAL A 47 4.78 16.63 -29.69
C VAL A 47 6.03 16.85 -28.84
N ASN A 48 5.94 17.64 -27.79
CA ASN A 48 7.09 17.93 -26.92
C ASN A 48 7.61 16.68 -26.24
N GLU A 49 6.71 15.77 -25.84
CA GLU A 49 7.07 14.54 -25.16
C GLU A 49 7.70 13.49 -26.10
N LEU A 50 7.17 13.30 -27.31
CA LEU A 50 7.50 12.14 -28.16
C LEU A 50 8.16 12.47 -29.51
N PHE A 51 7.96 13.68 -30.03
CA PHE A 51 8.32 14.01 -31.41
C PHE A 51 9.19 15.29 -31.54
N SER A 52 9.72 15.80 -30.43
CA SER A 52 10.49 17.05 -30.42
C SER A 52 11.71 17.07 -31.37
N GLU A 53 12.30 15.89 -31.64
CA GLU A 53 13.48 15.75 -32.50
C GLU A 53 13.15 15.51 -33.99
N ALA A 54 11.86 15.46 -34.34
CA ALA A 54 11.49 15.26 -35.74
C ALA A 54 11.57 16.56 -36.55
N ASP A 55 11.93 16.50 -37.85
CA ASP A 55 11.97 17.66 -38.74
C ASP A 55 10.59 18.38 -38.85
N ASP A 56 9.50 17.60 -38.89
CA ASP A 56 8.11 18.10 -38.75
C ASP A 56 7.41 17.39 -37.58
N PRO A 57 7.55 17.90 -36.35
CA PRO A 57 6.99 17.26 -35.15
C PRO A 57 5.46 17.08 -35.21
N MET A 58 4.74 18.08 -35.72
CA MET A 58 3.29 17.99 -35.89
C MET A 58 2.87 17.02 -37.00
N GLY A 59 3.65 16.91 -38.06
CA GLY A 59 3.46 15.93 -39.13
C GLY A 59 3.69 14.52 -38.62
N ALA A 60 4.74 14.31 -37.83
CA ALA A 60 5.03 13.02 -37.20
C ALA A 60 3.90 12.57 -36.25
N LEU A 61 3.38 13.46 -35.41
CA LEU A 61 2.21 13.18 -34.55
C LEU A 61 0.97 12.82 -35.39
N ARG A 62 0.66 13.63 -36.43
CA ARG A 62 -0.49 13.33 -37.30
C ARG A 62 -0.38 11.96 -37.96
N TRP A 63 0.80 11.62 -38.45
CA TRP A 63 1.08 10.31 -39.04
C TRP A 63 0.89 9.18 -38.02
N ALA A 64 1.46 9.31 -36.82
CA ALA A 64 1.35 8.29 -35.77
C ALA A 64 -0.11 8.05 -35.33
N LEU A 65 -0.90 9.12 -35.15
CA LEU A 65 -2.33 9.01 -34.86
C LEU A 65 -3.11 8.35 -36.01
N ALA A 66 -2.80 8.66 -37.26
CA ALA A 66 -3.43 8.03 -38.42
C ALA A 66 -3.05 6.55 -38.56
N GLU A 67 -1.76 6.19 -38.27
CA GLU A 67 -1.28 4.81 -38.27
C GLU A 67 -2.01 3.98 -37.20
N LEU A 68 -2.15 4.51 -35.98
CA LEU A 68 -2.87 3.85 -34.88
C LEU A 68 -4.34 3.60 -35.27
N ARG A 69 -5.08 4.62 -35.75
CA ARG A 69 -6.47 4.48 -36.22
C ARG A 69 -6.60 3.40 -37.27
N ARG A 70 -5.69 3.38 -38.24
CA ARG A 70 -5.67 2.39 -39.31
C ARG A 70 -5.45 0.97 -38.80
N ARG A 71 -4.52 0.78 -37.86
CA ARG A 71 -4.20 -0.53 -37.27
C ARG A 71 -5.31 -1.05 -36.37
N MET A 72 -5.94 -0.18 -35.60
CA MET A 72 -7.11 -0.53 -34.80
C MET A 72 -8.38 -0.70 -35.64
N GLY A 73 -8.40 -0.20 -36.90
CA GLY A 73 -9.62 -0.16 -37.72
C GLY A 73 -10.69 0.78 -37.17
N MET A 74 -10.26 1.87 -36.51
CA MET A 74 -11.13 2.81 -35.79
C MET A 74 -10.87 4.25 -36.25
N PRO A 75 -11.49 4.71 -37.35
CA PRO A 75 -11.21 6.02 -37.92
C PRO A 75 -11.60 7.19 -37.00
N GLU A 76 -12.57 6.99 -36.10
CA GLU A 76 -13.05 8.02 -35.17
C GLU A 76 -12.31 8.05 -33.81
N ALA A 77 -11.32 7.16 -33.58
CA ALA A 77 -10.52 7.16 -32.36
C ALA A 77 -9.39 8.20 -32.42
N LEU A 78 -8.87 8.58 -31.29
CA LEU A 78 -7.69 9.46 -31.14
C LEU A 78 -7.83 10.79 -31.88
N LEU A 79 -9.00 11.45 -31.75
CA LEU A 79 -9.33 12.72 -32.41
C LEU A 79 -9.26 13.90 -31.42
N GLY A 80 -9.28 15.11 -32.01
CA GLY A 80 -9.39 16.35 -31.24
C GLY A 80 -8.06 17.03 -30.93
N ASN A 81 -8.17 18.14 -30.20
CA ASN A 81 -7.09 18.86 -29.53
C ASN A 81 -7.71 19.61 -28.34
N PRO A 82 -7.56 19.11 -27.12
CA PRO A 82 -6.75 17.94 -26.74
C PRO A 82 -7.24 16.63 -27.40
N VAL A 83 -6.32 15.64 -27.49
CA VAL A 83 -6.61 14.34 -28.09
C VAL A 83 -7.38 13.50 -27.10
N VAL A 84 -8.54 13.01 -27.54
CA VAL A 84 -9.40 12.09 -26.76
C VAL A 84 -9.21 10.67 -27.30
N ALA A 85 -9.12 9.67 -26.42
CA ALA A 85 -8.95 8.27 -26.84
C ALA A 85 -10.11 7.79 -27.74
N GLY A 86 -11.36 8.04 -27.35
CA GLY A 86 -12.55 7.77 -28.15
C GLY A 86 -12.69 6.32 -28.59
N LEU A 87 -12.27 5.38 -27.71
CA LEU A 87 -12.21 3.94 -27.98
C LEU A 87 -13.56 3.33 -27.65
N GLY A 88 -14.63 3.37 -28.13
CA GLY A 88 -15.96 2.82 -27.80
C GLY A 88 -15.97 1.54 -26.94
N GLY A 89 -17.14 1.14 -26.49
CA GLY A 89 -17.32 0.01 -25.56
C GLY A 89 -16.94 -1.38 -26.10
N ASP A 90 -16.59 -1.50 -27.39
CA ASP A 90 -16.10 -2.74 -28.01
C ASP A 90 -14.57 -2.90 -27.95
N VAL A 91 -13.88 -2.02 -27.20
CA VAL A 91 -12.42 -2.07 -27.01
C VAL A 91 -12.11 -2.35 -25.56
N GLU A 92 -11.30 -3.35 -25.32
CA GLU A 92 -10.75 -3.70 -24.01
C GLU A 92 -9.26 -3.33 -23.98
N ILE A 93 -8.81 -2.63 -22.94
CA ILE A 93 -7.39 -2.36 -22.66
C ILE A 93 -7.03 -3.13 -21.40
N ASP A 94 -6.00 -3.98 -21.48
CA ASP A 94 -5.60 -4.82 -20.33
C ASP A 94 -5.24 -4.02 -19.09
N ALA A 95 -4.56 -2.88 -19.24
CA ALA A 95 -4.24 -1.99 -18.14
C ALA A 95 -5.48 -1.37 -17.47
N ASP A 96 -6.54 -1.07 -18.25
CA ASP A 96 -7.81 -0.55 -17.70
C ASP A 96 -8.61 -1.66 -17.00
N VAL A 97 -8.57 -2.88 -17.53
CA VAL A 97 -9.19 -4.06 -16.87
C VAL A 97 -8.54 -4.34 -15.53
N ILE A 98 -7.20 -4.26 -15.47
CA ILE A 98 -6.44 -4.40 -14.23
C ILE A 98 -6.76 -3.26 -13.25
N ALA A 99 -6.80 -2.01 -13.72
CA ALA A 99 -7.18 -0.86 -12.90
C ALA A 99 -8.60 -0.98 -12.34
N ALA A 100 -9.50 -1.64 -13.06
CA ALA A 100 -10.84 -2.01 -12.56
C ALA A 100 -10.85 -3.20 -11.58
N GLY A 101 -9.69 -3.69 -11.12
CA GLY A 101 -9.58 -4.79 -10.15
C GLY A 101 -9.92 -6.17 -10.72
N ILE A 102 -9.96 -6.32 -12.04
CA ILE A 102 -10.31 -7.56 -12.75
C ILE A 102 -9.04 -8.21 -13.29
N LEU A 103 -8.85 -9.50 -13.03
CA LEU A 103 -7.75 -10.27 -13.60
C LEU A 103 -8.11 -10.79 -15.00
N PRO A 104 -7.45 -10.31 -16.08
CA PRO A 104 -7.64 -10.85 -17.41
C PRO A 104 -7.22 -12.33 -17.50
N ASP A 105 -7.81 -13.07 -18.43
CA ASP A 105 -7.37 -14.42 -18.75
C ASP A 105 -6.83 -14.46 -20.20
N PRO A 106 -5.55 -14.79 -20.41
CA PRO A 106 -4.51 -15.08 -19.39
C PRO A 106 -4.08 -13.82 -18.61
N ALA A 107 -3.61 -14.03 -17.37
CA ALA A 107 -3.04 -12.96 -16.55
C ALA A 107 -1.89 -12.27 -17.30
N PRO A 108 -1.81 -10.92 -17.26
CA PRO A 108 -0.76 -10.18 -17.94
C PRO A 108 0.60 -10.47 -17.27
N ARG A 109 1.66 -10.42 -18.05
CA ARG A 109 3.05 -10.61 -17.60
C ARG A 109 3.94 -9.56 -18.23
N GLY A 110 4.96 -9.15 -17.49
CA GLY A 110 5.93 -8.14 -17.91
C GLY A 110 5.53 -6.72 -17.51
N GLU A 111 6.30 -5.75 -17.93
CA GLU A 111 6.07 -4.34 -17.63
C GLU A 111 5.23 -3.64 -18.72
N LEU A 112 4.69 -2.48 -18.40
CA LEU A 112 4.02 -1.63 -19.39
C LEU A 112 4.98 -1.29 -20.54
N LEU A 113 4.58 -1.57 -21.80
CA LEU A 113 5.39 -1.34 -23.00
C LEU A 113 6.75 -2.07 -22.97
N GLU A 114 6.77 -3.31 -22.51
CA GLU A 114 8.00 -4.13 -22.49
C GLU A 114 8.63 -4.26 -23.87
N GLY A 115 9.95 -4.05 -23.93
CA GLY A 115 10.70 -4.11 -25.20
C GLY A 115 10.47 -2.95 -26.16
N ILE A 116 9.71 -1.92 -25.75
CA ILE A 116 9.53 -0.68 -26.51
C ILE A 116 10.55 0.34 -26.01
N ASP A 117 11.59 0.53 -26.81
CA ASP A 117 12.57 1.61 -26.60
C ASP A 117 12.22 2.80 -27.51
N VAL A 118 11.99 3.95 -26.91
CA VAL A 118 11.70 5.20 -27.60
C VAL A 118 12.69 6.27 -27.19
N GLN A 119 13.37 6.85 -28.15
CA GLN A 119 14.04 8.12 -27.92
C GLN A 119 12.96 9.21 -27.78
N ALA A 120 12.70 9.62 -26.55
CA ALA A 120 11.68 10.58 -26.17
C ALA A 120 12.29 11.68 -25.30
N SER A 121 11.45 12.62 -24.87
CA SER A 121 11.91 13.66 -23.95
C SER A 121 12.08 13.11 -22.52
N PRO A 122 12.91 13.75 -21.69
CA PRO A 122 13.02 13.40 -20.27
C PRO A 122 11.67 13.44 -19.52
N ALA A 123 10.72 14.26 -19.97
CA ALA A 123 9.40 14.32 -19.39
C ALA A 123 8.58 13.05 -19.68
N PHE A 124 8.67 12.52 -20.92
CA PHE A 124 8.04 11.25 -21.25
C PHE A 124 8.69 10.07 -20.53
N ASP A 125 10.02 10.06 -20.43
CA ASP A 125 10.75 9.00 -19.72
C ASP A 125 10.36 8.94 -18.24
N THR A 126 10.22 10.11 -17.61
CA THR A 126 9.73 10.21 -16.22
C THR A 126 8.29 9.72 -16.11
N TRP A 127 7.39 10.15 -17.01
CA TRP A 127 6.01 9.67 -17.04
C TRP A 127 5.94 8.14 -17.22
N LEU A 128 6.72 7.59 -18.14
CA LEU A 128 6.73 6.14 -18.40
C LEU A 128 7.23 5.36 -17.17
N LEU A 129 8.26 5.86 -16.49
CA LEU A 129 8.76 5.24 -15.27
C LEU A 129 7.67 5.19 -14.18
N VAL A 130 7.01 6.31 -13.94
CA VAL A 130 5.91 6.40 -12.95
C VAL A 130 4.77 5.48 -13.33
N GLU A 131 4.36 5.50 -14.61
CA GLU A 131 3.22 4.68 -15.08
C GLU A 131 3.54 3.18 -15.06
N ARG A 132 4.78 2.77 -15.35
CA ARG A 132 5.23 1.38 -15.17
C ARG A 132 5.10 0.92 -13.72
N GLN A 133 5.54 1.74 -12.77
CA GLN A 133 5.42 1.42 -11.35
C GLN A 133 3.96 1.32 -10.91
N ARG A 134 3.11 2.25 -11.38
CA ARG A 134 1.68 2.23 -11.10
C ARG A 134 1.00 0.97 -11.62
N VAL A 135 1.20 0.65 -12.89
CA VAL A 135 0.63 -0.55 -13.51
C VAL A 135 1.15 -1.84 -12.83
N ALA A 136 2.44 -1.89 -12.48
CA ALA A 136 2.99 -3.02 -11.73
C ALA A 136 2.30 -3.19 -10.37
N GLY A 137 2.06 -2.08 -9.64
CA GLY A 137 1.31 -2.08 -8.39
C GLY A 137 -0.14 -2.57 -8.56
N GLU A 138 -0.84 -2.09 -9.60
CA GLU A 138 -2.19 -2.52 -9.95
C GLU A 138 -2.24 -4.05 -10.24
N VAL A 139 -1.31 -4.56 -11.06
CA VAL A 139 -1.20 -6.01 -11.39
C VAL A 139 -0.95 -6.84 -10.13
N VAL A 140 0.04 -6.45 -9.32
CA VAL A 140 0.36 -7.16 -8.06
C VAL A 140 -0.84 -7.14 -7.11
N GLY A 141 -1.56 -6.02 -7.00
CA GLY A 141 -2.75 -5.89 -6.17
C GLY A 141 -3.85 -6.87 -6.56
N VAL A 142 -4.17 -6.96 -7.86
CA VAL A 142 -5.21 -7.87 -8.37
C VAL A 142 -4.78 -9.34 -8.21
N LEU A 143 -3.52 -9.67 -8.55
CA LEU A 143 -2.97 -11.02 -8.38
C LEU A 143 -2.99 -11.44 -6.90
N ARG A 144 -2.66 -10.52 -5.98
CA ARG A 144 -2.71 -10.78 -4.54
C ARG A 144 -4.12 -11.09 -4.07
N LYS A 145 -5.11 -10.28 -4.45
CA LYS A 145 -6.53 -10.49 -4.13
C LYS A 145 -6.99 -11.90 -4.54
N GLU A 146 -6.66 -12.29 -5.76
CA GLU A 146 -7.02 -13.61 -6.28
C GLU A 146 -6.22 -14.75 -5.63
N THR A 147 -4.94 -14.51 -5.25
CA THR A 147 -4.13 -15.47 -4.49
C THR A 147 -4.75 -15.73 -3.13
N LEU A 148 -5.14 -14.68 -2.39
CA LEU A 148 -5.78 -14.80 -1.09
C LEU A 148 -7.10 -15.57 -1.17
N ARG A 149 -7.93 -15.29 -2.18
CA ARG A 149 -9.17 -16.03 -2.45
C ARG A 149 -8.90 -17.51 -2.73
N ALA A 150 -7.89 -17.80 -3.54
CA ALA A 150 -7.51 -19.19 -3.83
C ALA A 150 -6.99 -19.92 -2.59
N MET A 151 -6.24 -19.25 -1.72
CA MET A 151 -5.75 -19.80 -0.44
C MET A 151 -6.91 -20.07 0.52
N SER A 152 -7.83 -19.13 0.70
CA SER A 152 -9.02 -19.30 1.55
C SER A 152 -9.91 -20.47 1.06
N ALA A 153 -10.03 -20.63 -0.27
CA ALA A 153 -10.74 -21.75 -0.88
C ALA A 153 -9.92 -23.07 -0.93
N HIS A 154 -8.75 -23.14 -0.30
CA HIS A 154 -7.82 -24.28 -0.32
C HIS A 154 -7.40 -24.71 -1.74
N ASN A 155 -7.53 -23.82 -2.72
CA ASN A 155 -7.08 -24.05 -4.09
C ASN A 155 -5.60 -23.66 -4.26
N TYR A 156 -4.73 -24.43 -3.60
CA TYR A 156 -3.29 -24.16 -3.57
C TYR A 156 -2.62 -24.17 -4.96
N PRO A 157 -2.98 -25.04 -5.92
CA PRO A 157 -2.40 -24.96 -7.27
C PRO A 157 -2.65 -23.61 -7.94
N ARG A 158 -3.85 -23.04 -7.80
CA ARG A 158 -4.17 -21.69 -8.32
C ARG A 158 -3.45 -20.61 -7.53
N ALA A 159 -3.41 -20.70 -6.21
CA ALA A 159 -2.68 -19.76 -5.35
C ALA A 159 -1.20 -19.69 -5.71
N LEU A 160 -0.53 -20.83 -5.90
CA LEU A 160 0.87 -20.91 -6.32
C LEU A 160 1.10 -20.29 -7.70
N SER A 161 0.21 -20.55 -8.66
CA SER A 161 0.31 -19.96 -10.00
C SER A 161 0.21 -18.44 -9.97
N LEU A 162 -0.74 -17.89 -9.21
CA LEU A 162 -0.96 -16.45 -9.07
C LEU A 162 0.18 -15.78 -8.30
N ALA A 163 0.63 -16.38 -7.20
CA ALA A 163 1.76 -15.87 -6.42
C ALA A 163 3.08 -15.90 -7.23
N SER A 164 3.29 -16.91 -8.09
CA SER A 164 4.43 -16.92 -9.02
C SER A 164 4.34 -15.77 -10.03
N ALA A 165 3.14 -15.48 -10.55
CA ALA A 165 2.96 -14.35 -11.47
C ALA A 165 3.24 -12.99 -10.79
N MET A 166 2.93 -12.86 -9.48
CA MET A 166 3.33 -11.67 -8.70
C MET A 166 4.85 -11.52 -8.63
N VAL A 167 5.58 -12.60 -8.38
CA VAL A 167 7.05 -12.60 -8.35
C VAL A 167 7.62 -12.23 -9.73
N ASP A 168 7.04 -12.74 -10.81
CA ASP A 168 7.46 -12.39 -12.18
C ASP A 168 7.22 -10.88 -12.48
N THR A 169 6.19 -10.29 -11.90
CA THR A 169 5.85 -8.85 -12.08
C THR A 169 6.76 -7.94 -11.28
N ALA A 170 7.13 -8.34 -10.06
CA ALA A 170 7.93 -7.52 -9.14
C ALA A 170 9.03 -8.37 -8.46
N PRO A 171 10.06 -8.80 -9.22
CA PRO A 171 11.04 -9.78 -8.76
C PRO A 171 12.01 -9.27 -7.69
N LEU A 172 12.11 -7.96 -7.50
CA LEU A 172 12.96 -7.34 -6.48
C LEU A 172 12.15 -6.75 -5.32
N GLU A 173 10.88 -7.16 -5.19
CA GLU A 173 10.04 -6.84 -4.04
C GLU A 173 9.85 -8.06 -3.16
N GLU A 174 9.91 -7.85 -1.84
CA GLU A 174 9.77 -8.94 -0.89
C GLU A 174 8.33 -9.50 -0.81
N GLY A 175 7.30 -8.65 -0.96
CA GLY A 175 5.89 -9.02 -0.80
C GLY A 175 5.44 -10.20 -1.65
N PRO A 176 5.67 -10.19 -2.97
CA PRO A 176 5.40 -11.31 -3.86
C PRO A 176 6.07 -12.62 -3.43
N HIS A 177 7.36 -12.55 -3.03
CA HIS A 177 8.09 -13.72 -2.57
C HIS A 177 7.53 -14.27 -1.26
N VAL A 178 7.21 -13.41 -0.31
CA VAL A 178 6.57 -13.81 0.96
C VAL A 178 5.23 -14.49 0.70
N MET A 179 4.40 -13.95 -0.20
CA MET A 179 3.13 -14.56 -0.57
C MET A 179 3.31 -15.95 -1.19
N LEU A 180 4.29 -16.12 -2.09
CA LEU A 180 4.60 -17.41 -2.70
C LEU A 180 5.11 -18.42 -1.66
N ILE A 181 5.95 -17.99 -0.71
CA ILE A 181 6.41 -18.83 0.39
C ILE A 181 5.22 -19.28 1.26
N LYS A 182 4.32 -18.35 1.63
CA LYS A 182 3.10 -18.67 2.38
C LYS A 182 2.21 -19.66 1.63
N ALA A 183 2.06 -19.52 0.32
CA ALA A 183 1.30 -20.46 -0.52
C ALA A 183 1.97 -21.85 -0.55
N PHE A 184 3.30 -21.96 -0.65
CA PHE A 184 4.02 -23.23 -0.50
C PHE A 184 3.81 -23.85 0.88
N MET A 185 3.91 -23.06 1.95
CA MET A 185 3.71 -23.55 3.31
C MET A 185 2.28 -24.06 3.52
N ALA A 186 1.27 -23.33 3.02
CA ALA A 186 -0.13 -23.73 3.10
C ALA A 186 -0.43 -25.00 2.28
N SER A 187 0.24 -25.21 1.14
CA SER A 187 0.13 -26.44 0.34
C SER A 187 0.88 -27.63 0.95
N GLY A 188 1.66 -27.43 2.02
CA GLY A 188 2.50 -28.45 2.66
C GLY A 188 3.88 -28.61 2.01
N ASP A 189 4.21 -27.90 0.95
CA ASP A 189 5.50 -27.99 0.25
C ASP A 189 6.57 -27.10 0.92
N ARG A 190 7.00 -27.54 2.11
CA ARG A 190 8.04 -26.86 2.89
C ARG A 190 9.39 -26.82 2.17
N VAL A 191 9.68 -27.81 1.33
CA VAL A 191 10.96 -27.90 0.60
C VAL A 191 11.06 -26.77 -0.40
N SER A 192 10.01 -26.55 -1.19
CA SER A 192 9.95 -25.45 -2.15
C SER A 192 9.94 -24.09 -1.45
N ALA A 193 9.25 -23.95 -0.30
CA ALA A 193 9.28 -22.73 0.50
C ALA A 193 10.71 -22.35 0.91
N HIS A 194 11.46 -23.26 1.54
CA HIS A 194 12.85 -22.99 1.96
C HIS A 194 13.80 -22.78 0.78
N ARG A 195 13.61 -23.50 -0.31
CA ARG A 195 14.40 -23.29 -1.54
C ARG A 195 14.16 -21.89 -2.11
N HIS A 196 12.91 -21.43 -2.11
CA HIS A 196 12.55 -20.11 -2.60
C HIS A 196 13.14 -19.00 -1.72
N VAL A 197 13.13 -19.15 -0.38
CA VAL A 197 13.83 -18.23 0.55
C VAL A 197 15.29 -18.07 0.17
N ALA A 198 16.04 -19.17 0.07
CA ALA A 198 17.47 -19.14 -0.25
C ALA A 198 17.76 -18.51 -1.64
N ALA A 199 16.92 -18.81 -2.64
CA ALA A 199 17.05 -18.21 -3.97
C ALA A 199 16.79 -16.71 -3.96
N THR A 200 15.77 -16.25 -3.22
CA THR A 200 15.44 -14.83 -3.08
C THR A 200 16.53 -14.07 -2.34
N GLU A 201 17.04 -14.60 -1.23
CA GLU A 201 18.16 -13.99 -0.48
C GLU A 201 19.39 -13.80 -1.39
N ALA A 202 19.74 -14.80 -2.18
CA ALA A 202 20.85 -14.72 -3.13
C ALA A 202 20.60 -13.69 -4.24
N ALA A 203 19.37 -13.58 -4.74
CA ALA A 203 19.01 -12.61 -5.78
C ALA A 203 19.08 -11.18 -5.23
N PHE A 204 18.49 -10.90 -4.05
CA PHE A 204 18.51 -9.57 -3.43
C PHE A 204 19.92 -9.11 -3.11
N LEU A 205 20.77 -10.00 -2.57
CA LEU A 205 22.16 -9.66 -2.29
C LEU A 205 22.94 -9.31 -3.58
N ARG A 206 22.67 -10.01 -4.68
CA ARG A 206 23.33 -9.77 -5.97
C ARG A 206 22.85 -8.49 -6.65
N GLU A 207 21.55 -8.25 -6.68
CA GLU A 207 20.95 -7.15 -7.45
C GLU A 207 20.86 -5.84 -6.65
N LEU A 208 20.60 -5.93 -5.34
CA LEU A 208 20.40 -4.77 -4.45
C LEU A 208 21.56 -4.54 -3.49
N GLY A 209 22.53 -5.47 -3.42
CA GLY A 209 23.65 -5.37 -2.48
C GLY A 209 23.27 -5.56 -1.00
N ALA A 210 22.02 -5.90 -0.71
CA ALA A 210 21.52 -6.11 0.65
C ALA A 210 20.61 -7.34 0.71
N PRO A 211 20.60 -8.08 1.84
CA PRO A 211 19.66 -9.18 2.02
C PRO A 211 18.23 -8.66 2.20
N PRO A 212 17.21 -9.47 1.90
CA PRO A 212 15.82 -9.14 2.21
C PRO A 212 15.59 -9.05 3.72
N SER A 213 14.43 -8.55 4.12
CA SER A 213 14.06 -8.45 5.52
C SER A 213 13.89 -9.84 6.17
N PRO A 214 13.95 -9.93 7.51
CA PRO A 214 13.69 -11.19 8.22
C PRO A 214 12.29 -11.77 7.97
N ALA A 215 11.35 -10.99 7.46
CA ALA A 215 10.00 -11.43 7.13
C ALA A 215 10.00 -12.54 6.07
N LEU A 216 10.93 -12.50 5.11
CA LEU A 216 11.05 -13.53 4.09
C LEU A 216 11.31 -14.92 4.70
N SER A 217 12.31 -15.03 5.57
CA SER A 217 12.63 -16.28 6.25
C SER A 217 11.58 -16.67 7.31
N ALA A 218 10.93 -15.69 7.94
CA ALA A 218 9.84 -15.91 8.88
C ALA A 218 8.61 -16.55 8.21
N ALA A 219 8.31 -16.18 6.96
CA ALA A 219 7.20 -16.75 6.20
C ALA A 219 7.33 -18.28 5.96
N ALA A 220 8.55 -18.81 5.97
CA ALA A 220 8.81 -20.26 5.84
C ALA A 220 8.78 -21.01 7.19
N ARG A 221 8.55 -20.32 8.31
CA ARG A 221 8.43 -20.99 9.62
C ARG A 221 7.06 -21.61 9.77
N PRO A 222 6.96 -22.84 10.32
CA PRO A 222 5.66 -23.39 10.66
C PRO A 222 4.94 -22.48 11.65
N ALA A 223 3.66 -22.21 11.41
CA ALA A 223 2.83 -21.58 12.44
C ALA A 223 2.88 -22.44 13.70
N VAL A 224 3.20 -21.83 14.85
CA VAL A 224 3.15 -22.53 16.15
C VAL A 224 1.67 -22.70 16.48
N THR A 225 1.10 -23.83 16.08
CA THR A 225 -0.23 -24.25 16.58
C THR A 225 -0.03 -24.80 17.99
N PRO A 226 -0.71 -24.26 19.00
CA PRO A 226 -0.76 -24.91 20.30
C PRO A 226 -1.25 -26.35 20.11
N ASN A 227 -0.59 -27.30 20.76
CA ASN A 227 -1.02 -28.70 20.69
C ASN A 227 -2.33 -28.85 21.51
N THR A 228 -3.47 -28.58 20.87
CA THR A 228 -4.81 -28.75 21.45
C THR A 228 -5.35 -30.16 21.21
N ALA A 229 -4.49 -31.18 21.27
CA ALA A 229 -4.90 -32.56 21.23
C ALA A 229 -5.65 -32.92 22.54
N GLY A 230 -6.89 -32.45 22.69
CA GLY A 230 -7.74 -32.80 23.81
C GLY A 230 -8.94 -31.88 23.96
N VAL A 231 -10.11 -32.37 23.59
CA VAL A 231 -11.45 -31.79 23.82
C VAL A 231 -11.68 -30.43 23.11
N SER A 232 -12.01 -30.54 21.83
CA SER A 232 -12.66 -29.45 21.10
C SER A 232 -14.08 -29.29 21.61
N SER A 233 -14.33 -28.21 22.37
CA SER A 233 -15.68 -27.86 22.82
C SER A 233 -15.91 -26.36 22.62
N VAL A 234 -17.16 -25.96 22.45
CA VAL A 234 -17.58 -24.56 22.37
C VAL A 234 -17.02 -23.78 23.56
N ALA A 235 -17.12 -24.30 24.78
CA ALA A 235 -16.61 -23.65 25.99
C ALA A 235 -15.08 -23.44 25.97
N THR A 236 -14.32 -24.37 25.37
CA THR A 236 -12.87 -24.24 25.21
C THR A 236 -12.55 -23.11 24.22
N ALA A 237 -13.23 -23.08 23.09
CA ALA A 237 -13.04 -22.05 22.07
C ALA A 237 -13.39 -20.64 22.60
N GLU A 238 -14.53 -20.49 23.30
CA GLU A 238 -14.93 -19.22 23.93
C GLU A 238 -13.92 -18.75 25.00
N SER A 239 -13.43 -19.67 25.81
CA SER A 239 -12.43 -19.36 26.83
C SER A 239 -11.11 -18.90 26.22
N LEU A 240 -10.63 -19.58 25.17
CA LEU A 240 -9.42 -19.21 24.44
C LEU A 240 -9.59 -17.89 23.69
N LEU A 241 -10.76 -17.65 23.08
CA LEU A 241 -11.09 -16.38 22.42
C LEU A 241 -10.98 -15.22 23.41
N THR A 242 -11.65 -15.35 24.56
CA THR A 242 -11.64 -14.33 25.61
C THR A 242 -10.23 -14.08 26.17
N ALA A 243 -9.48 -15.16 26.41
CA ALA A 243 -8.12 -15.05 26.94
C ALA A 243 -7.17 -14.42 25.90
N GLY A 244 -7.30 -14.77 24.61
CA GLY A 244 -6.52 -14.22 23.53
C GLY A 244 -6.76 -12.72 23.35
N GLN A 245 -8.02 -12.29 23.33
CA GLN A 245 -8.41 -10.88 23.28
C GLN A 245 -7.82 -10.10 24.47
N ALA A 246 -7.94 -10.63 25.69
CA ALA A 246 -7.40 -9.98 26.89
C ALA A 246 -5.87 -9.83 26.81
N ALA A 247 -5.16 -10.83 26.31
CA ALA A 247 -3.72 -10.78 26.14
C ALA A 247 -3.28 -9.74 25.11
N VAL A 248 -3.95 -9.65 23.97
CA VAL A 248 -3.71 -8.63 22.93
C VAL A 248 -3.94 -7.23 23.50
N VAL A 249 -5.05 -7.02 24.21
CA VAL A 249 -5.37 -5.72 24.85
C VAL A 249 -4.32 -5.33 25.89
N ALA A 250 -3.77 -6.30 26.62
CA ALA A 250 -2.71 -6.08 27.61
C ALA A 250 -1.32 -5.81 26.97
N GLY A 251 -1.20 -5.88 25.62
CA GLY A 251 0.05 -5.67 24.90
C GLY A 251 0.92 -6.94 24.77
N ALA A 252 0.43 -8.09 25.19
CA ALA A 252 1.09 -9.39 25.03
C ALA A 252 0.72 -10.02 23.67
N SER A 253 0.96 -9.29 22.56
CA SER A 253 0.48 -9.61 21.22
C SER A 253 0.86 -11.02 20.77
N GLY A 254 2.11 -11.45 20.97
CA GLY A 254 2.56 -12.79 20.54
C GLY A 254 1.83 -13.93 21.24
N SER A 255 1.65 -13.84 22.56
CA SER A 255 0.88 -14.86 23.32
C SER A 255 -0.61 -14.80 23.02
N GLY A 256 -1.16 -13.59 22.82
CA GLY A 256 -2.54 -13.37 22.44
C GLY A 256 -2.87 -14.03 21.10
N ILE A 257 -2.05 -13.79 20.07
CA ILE A 257 -2.19 -14.39 18.74
C ILE A 257 -2.08 -15.93 18.81
N ALA A 258 -1.10 -16.46 19.58
CA ALA A 258 -0.99 -17.90 19.76
C ALA A 258 -2.25 -18.50 20.41
N THR A 259 -2.82 -17.81 21.39
CA THR A 259 -4.07 -18.22 22.06
C THR A 259 -5.26 -18.15 21.10
N LEU A 260 -5.37 -17.10 20.28
CA LEU A 260 -6.42 -16.97 19.27
C LEU A 260 -6.33 -18.04 18.18
N ARG A 261 -5.13 -18.45 17.77
CA ARG A 261 -4.96 -19.61 16.87
C ARG A 261 -5.49 -20.90 17.51
N GLY A 262 -5.28 -21.07 18.82
CA GLY A 262 -5.88 -22.16 19.59
C GLY A 262 -7.42 -22.09 19.64
N ALA A 263 -7.97 -20.87 19.75
CA ALA A 263 -9.41 -20.64 19.73
C ALA A 263 -10.04 -21.05 18.39
N VAL A 264 -9.40 -20.68 17.27
CA VAL A 264 -9.85 -21.08 15.91
C VAL A 264 -9.86 -22.60 15.80
N ALA A 265 -8.76 -23.28 16.14
CA ALA A 265 -8.68 -24.74 16.05
C ALA A 265 -9.72 -25.45 16.95
N ALA A 266 -10.02 -24.89 18.14
CA ALA A 266 -11.05 -25.42 19.03
C ALA A 266 -12.47 -25.20 18.47
N ALA A 267 -12.74 -24.05 17.83
CA ALA A 267 -14.04 -23.74 17.22
C ALA A 267 -14.31 -24.62 15.99
N GLU A 268 -13.31 -24.81 15.13
CA GLU A 268 -13.37 -25.75 14.00
C GLU A 268 -13.69 -27.18 14.49
N GLY A 269 -12.99 -27.66 15.52
CA GLY A 269 -13.20 -28.97 16.09
C GLY A 269 -14.54 -29.13 16.81
N ALA A 270 -15.15 -28.04 17.30
CA ALA A 270 -16.48 -28.05 17.91
C ALA A 270 -17.62 -28.02 16.86
N GLY A 271 -17.31 -27.65 15.61
CA GLY A 271 -18.27 -27.57 14.51
C GLY A 271 -19.30 -26.44 14.67
N ASP A 272 -18.95 -25.36 15.36
CA ASP A 272 -19.81 -24.18 15.51
C ASP A 272 -19.35 -23.06 14.54
N PRO A 273 -20.06 -22.86 13.40
CA PRO A 273 -19.65 -21.89 12.38
C PRO A 273 -19.68 -20.42 12.85
N ARG A 274 -20.54 -20.09 13.85
CA ARG A 274 -20.61 -18.72 14.39
C ARG A 274 -19.37 -18.42 15.22
N LEU A 275 -18.99 -19.37 16.07
CA LEU A 275 -17.81 -19.25 16.92
C LEU A 275 -16.52 -19.31 16.08
N GLU A 276 -16.49 -20.16 15.04
CA GLU A 276 -15.39 -20.19 14.06
C GLU A 276 -15.20 -18.82 13.42
N ALA A 277 -16.27 -18.21 12.90
CA ALA A 277 -16.22 -16.89 12.30
C ALA A 277 -15.72 -15.81 13.27
N ALA A 278 -16.19 -15.84 14.53
CA ALA A 278 -15.75 -14.90 15.55
C ALA A 278 -14.26 -15.08 15.91
N CYS A 279 -13.79 -16.32 16.07
CA CYS A 279 -12.39 -16.63 16.36
C CYS A 279 -11.47 -16.24 15.20
N LEU A 280 -11.85 -16.51 13.97
CA LEU A 280 -11.11 -16.13 12.77
C LEU A 280 -11.04 -14.61 12.65
N PHE A 281 -12.15 -13.89 12.86
CA PHE A 281 -12.16 -12.43 12.81
C PHE A 281 -11.20 -11.82 13.83
N GLU A 282 -11.28 -12.24 15.09
CA GLU A 282 -10.41 -11.70 16.15
C GLU A 282 -8.93 -12.04 15.92
N LEU A 283 -8.62 -13.23 15.40
CA LEU A 283 -7.27 -13.58 14.99
C LEU A 283 -6.78 -12.69 13.85
N GLY A 284 -7.57 -12.53 12.79
CA GLY A 284 -7.21 -11.74 11.62
C GLY A 284 -7.02 -10.26 11.96
N SER A 285 -7.95 -9.66 12.72
CA SER A 285 -7.85 -8.29 13.21
C SER A 285 -6.62 -8.08 14.11
N SER A 286 -6.34 -9.06 14.99
CA SER A 286 -5.14 -8.99 15.85
C SER A 286 -3.83 -9.06 15.05
N LEU A 287 -3.78 -9.84 13.97
CA LEU A 287 -2.62 -9.92 13.07
C LEU A 287 -2.37 -8.60 12.35
N VAL A 288 -3.42 -7.87 11.98
CA VAL A 288 -3.32 -6.56 11.29
C VAL A 288 -2.96 -5.43 12.26
N HIS A 289 -3.58 -5.41 13.45
CA HIS A 289 -3.48 -4.25 14.35
C HIS A 289 -2.49 -4.40 15.49
N ALA A 290 -2.27 -5.62 16.00
CA ALA A 290 -1.49 -5.85 17.20
C ALA A 290 -0.07 -6.39 16.95
N ALA A 291 0.20 -6.89 15.76
CA ALA A 291 1.50 -7.45 15.39
C ALA A 291 1.84 -7.10 13.95
N ARG A 292 2.42 -5.94 13.74
CA ARG A 292 2.82 -5.49 12.40
C ARG A 292 3.74 -6.49 11.69
N GLY A 293 3.56 -6.64 10.37
CA GLY A 293 4.28 -7.60 9.54
C GLY A 293 3.53 -8.90 9.28
N TYR A 294 2.28 -8.98 9.72
CA TYR A 294 1.39 -10.12 9.49
C TYR A 294 0.13 -9.73 8.68
N ASP A 295 0.15 -8.60 7.98
CA ASP A 295 -1.01 -8.10 7.23
C ASP A 295 -1.47 -9.11 6.17
N ASP A 296 -0.55 -9.78 5.48
CA ASP A 296 -0.87 -10.84 4.52
C ASP A 296 -1.51 -12.08 5.17
N GLU A 297 -0.97 -12.53 6.31
CA GLU A 297 -1.61 -13.62 7.08
C GLU A 297 -2.95 -13.17 7.62
N GLY A 298 -3.03 -11.94 8.15
CA GLY A 298 -4.27 -11.32 8.61
C GLY A 298 -5.33 -11.29 7.53
N ALA A 299 -4.96 -10.91 6.30
CA ALA A 299 -5.89 -10.89 5.16
C ALA A 299 -6.41 -12.29 4.80
N ILE A 300 -5.57 -13.33 4.83
CA ILE A 300 -6.01 -14.72 4.60
C ILE A 300 -7.03 -15.13 5.66
N VAL A 301 -6.73 -14.86 6.93
CA VAL A 301 -7.60 -15.21 8.06
C VAL A 301 -8.90 -14.41 8.03
N LEU A 302 -8.85 -13.12 7.69
CA LEU A 302 -10.03 -12.26 7.55
C LEU A 302 -10.93 -12.68 6.39
N ASP A 303 -10.37 -13.13 5.27
CA ASP A 303 -11.19 -13.65 4.17
C ASP A 303 -11.87 -14.98 4.57
N ALA A 304 -11.16 -15.86 5.28
CA ALA A 304 -11.76 -17.06 5.87
C ALA A 304 -12.85 -16.72 6.89
N ALA A 305 -12.64 -15.68 7.73
CA ALA A 305 -13.65 -15.18 8.67
C ALA A 305 -14.91 -14.69 7.95
N ARG A 306 -14.75 -13.92 6.86
CA ARG A 306 -15.85 -13.42 6.02
C ARG A 306 -16.66 -14.57 5.43
N GLU A 307 -15.99 -15.60 4.90
CA GLU A 307 -16.67 -16.78 4.35
C GLU A 307 -17.39 -17.58 5.43
N ALA A 308 -16.75 -17.82 6.58
CA ALA A 308 -17.37 -18.53 7.71
C ALA A 308 -18.59 -17.76 8.24
N ALA A 309 -18.47 -16.43 8.41
CA ALA A 309 -19.56 -15.57 8.83
C ALA A 309 -20.72 -15.58 7.83
N THR A 310 -20.44 -15.56 6.53
CA THR A 310 -21.48 -15.66 5.50
C THR A 310 -22.21 -17.00 5.56
N ARG A 311 -21.49 -18.09 5.73
CA ARG A 311 -22.10 -19.43 5.90
C ARG A 311 -22.95 -19.53 7.17
N ALA A 312 -22.53 -18.86 8.25
CA ALA A 312 -23.22 -18.83 9.53
C ALA A 312 -24.39 -17.82 9.61
N GLY A 313 -24.54 -16.95 8.62
CA GLY A 313 -25.51 -15.85 8.65
C GLY A 313 -25.11 -14.67 9.56
N GLU A 314 -23.84 -14.58 9.97
CA GLU A 314 -23.28 -13.54 10.85
C GLU A 314 -22.87 -12.30 10.06
N GLN A 315 -23.86 -11.54 9.61
CA GLN A 315 -23.65 -10.39 8.70
C GLN A 315 -22.73 -9.32 9.28
N GLU A 316 -22.79 -9.04 10.59
CA GLU A 316 -21.94 -8.05 11.24
C GLU A 316 -20.46 -8.47 11.20
N ILE A 317 -20.15 -9.76 11.45
CA ILE A 317 -18.79 -10.29 11.39
C ILE A 317 -18.27 -10.24 9.95
N ALA A 318 -19.10 -10.59 8.97
CA ALA A 318 -18.75 -10.50 7.55
C ALA A 318 -18.43 -9.05 7.14
N ALA A 319 -19.23 -8.09 7.58
CA ALA A 319 -18.99 -6.66 7.33
C ALA A 319 -17.71 -6.16 8.01
N LYS A 320 -17.44 -6.57 9.25
CA LYS A 320 -16.17 -6.25 9.95
C LYS A 320 -14.97 -6.81 9.21
N ALA A 321 -15.01 -8.08 8.80
CA ALA A 321 -13.92 -8.70 8.07
C ALA A 321 -13.65 -8.01 6.73
N LEU A 322 -14.70 -7.58 6.03
CA LEU A 322 -14.58 -6.84 4.79
C LEU A 322 -13.92 -5.46 4.99
N ALA A 323 -14.30 -4.75 6.06
CA ALA A 323 -13.67 -3.47 6.43
C ALA A 323 -12.17 -3.61 6.74
N GLU A 324 -11.78 -4.64 7.47
CA GLU A 324 -10.37 -4.93 7.78
C GLU A 324 -9.57 -5.32 6.53
N LEU A 325 -10.15 -6.10 5.62
CA LEU A 325 -9.53 -6.45 4.34
C LEU A 325 -9.24 -5.20 3.49
N ALA A 326 -10.21 -4.29 3.42
CA ALA A 326 -10.02 -3.00 2.74
C ALA A 326 -8.92 -2.16 3.41
N TYR A 327 -8.82 -2.18 4.74
CA TYR A 327 -7.76 -1.47 5.46
C TYR A 327 -6.37 -2.06 5.19
N VAL A 328 -6.23 -3.37 5.06
CA VAL A 328 -4.97 -4.01 4.63
C VAL A 328 -4.55 -3.48 3.25
N ASP A 329 -5.50 -3.27 2.33
CA ASP A 329 -5.21 -2.67 1.02
C ASP A 329 -4.79 -1.20 1.12
N VAL A 330 -5.37 -0.42 2.05
CA VAL A 330 -4.93 0.95 2.36
C VAL A 330 -3.48 0.97 2.86
N LEU A 331 -3.14 0.13 3.84
CA LEU A 331 -1.77 0.07 4.41
C LEU A 331 -0.72 -0.28 3.37
N ALA A 332 -1.06 -1.18 2.45
CA ALA A 332 -0.19 -1.62 1.37
C ALA A 332 -0.22 -0.69 0.14
N ALA A 333 -0.96 0.42 0.22
CA ALA A 333 -1.14 1.38 -0.87
C ALA A 333 -1.65 0.76 -2.19
N ARG A 334 -2.51 -0.25 -2.09
CA ARG A 334 -3.22 -0.85 -3.22
C ARG A 334 -4.52 -0.10 -3.48
N ARG A 335 -4.40 1.09 -4.07
CA ARG A 335 -5.48 2.07 -4.14
C ARG A 335 -6.79 1.53 -4.73
N ASP A 336 -6.76 0.93 -5.90
CA ASP A 336 -7.98 0.49 -6.58
C ASP A 336 -8.70 -0.59 -5.77
N CYS A 337 -7.93 -1.55 -5.19
CA CYS A 337 -8.49 -2.55 -4.28
C CYS A 337 -9.07 -1.91 -3.00
N ALA A 338 -8.40 -0.89 -2.46
CA ALA A 338 -8.87 -0.16 -1.29
C ALA A 338 -10.19 0.58 -1.58
N VAL A 339 -10.28 1.31 -2.71
CA VAL A 339 -11.51 2.03 -3.12
C VAL A 339 -12.68 1.07 -3.26
N GLU A 340 -12.50 -0.03 -4.01
CA GLU A 340 -13.56 -1.04 -4.18
C GLU A 340 -13.96 -1.69 -2.85
N GLY A 341 -12.96 -2.09 -2.06
CA GLY A 341 -13.17 -2.74 -0.76
C GLY A 341 -13.88 -1.84 0.22
N LEU A 342 -13.47 -0.56 0.34
CA LEU A 342 -14.09 0.43 1.22
C LEU A 342 -15.54 0.75 0.79
N ALA A 343 -15.80 0.91 -0.53
CA ALA A 343 -17.14 1.14 -1.04
C ALA A 343 -18.08 -0.03 -0.72
N LEU A 344 -17.64 -1.25 -0.97
CA LEU A 344 -18.42 -2.45 -0.64
C LEU A 344 -18.61 -2.61 0.87
N ALA A 345 -17.56 -2.36 1.67
CA ALA A 345 -17.66 -2.41 3.13
C ALA A 345 -18.66 -1.36 3.67
N TRP A 346 -18.67 -0.17 3.08
CA TRP A 346 -19.60 0.90 3.46
C TRP A 346 -21.06 0.52 3.20
N GLU A 347 -21.34 -0.07 2.04
CA GLU A 347 -22.68 -0.55 1.68
C GLU A 347 -23.15 -1.67 2.64
N VAL A 348 -22.31 -2.69 2.85
CA VAL A 348 -22.64 -3.83 3.72
C VAL A 348 -22.75 -3.44 5.20
N ALA A 349 -22.03 -2.39 5.62
CA ALA A 349 -22.05 -1.89 7.00
C ALA A 349 -23.27 -1.02 7.33
N GLU A 350 -24.17 -0.74 6.39
CA GLU A 350 -25.33 0.14 6.59
C GLU A 350 -26.15 -0.20 7.86
N PRO A 351 -26.44 -1.48 8.16
CA PRO A 351 -27.17 -1.85 9.38
C PRO A 351 -26.32 -1.80 10.68
N PHE A 352 -25.00 -1.58 10.57
CA PHE A 352 -24.04 -1.75 11.67
C PHE A 352 -23.24 -0.46 11.94
N PRO A 353 -23.76 0.51 12.73
CA PRO A 353 -23.11 1.81 12.92
C PRO A 353 -21.67 1.74 13.45
N ARG A 354 -21.34 0.73 14.28
CA ARG A 354 -19.96 0.52 14.76
C ARG A 354 -19.01 0.11 13.63
N VAL A 355 -19.49 -0.69 12.67
CA VAL A 355 -18.71 -1.09 11.50
C VAL A 355 -18.56 0.10 10.55
N ARG A 356 -19.63 0.90 10.36
CA ARG A 356 -19.55 2.15 9.59
C ARG A 356 -18.50 3.11 10.14
N ALA A 357 -18.41 3.25 11.47
CA ALA A 357 -17.37 4.06 12.10
C ALA A 357 -15.95 3.56 11.76
N ALA A 358 -15.75 2.24 11.67
CA ALA A 358 -14.47 1.67 11.27
C ALA A 358 -14.19 1.93 9.79
N VAL A 359 -15.15 1.69 8.90
CA VAL A 359 -15.00 1.94 7.46
C VAL A 359 -14.72 3.42 7.19
N ALA A 360 -15.46 4.35 7.81
CA ALA A 360 -15.21 5.79 7.68
C ALA A 360 -13.80 6.17 8.14
N SER A 361 -13.31 5.56 9.23
CA SER A 361 -11.95 5.80 9.72
C SER A 361 -10.88 5.31 8.73
N TYR A 362 -11.08 4.16 8.10
CA TYR A 362 -10.14 3.60 7.11
C TYR A 362 -10.18 4.36 5.79
N ASP A 363 -11.36 4.77 5.35
CA ASP A 363 -11.55 5.61 4.17
C ASP A 363 -10.88 6.98 4.35
N ALA A 364 -10.99 7.57 5.54
CA ALA A 364 -10.29 8.81 5.87
C ALA A 364 -8.76 8.67 5.77
N VAL A 365 -8.16 7.56 6.24
CA VAL A 365 -6.73 7.30 6.07
C VAL A 365 -6.39 7.16 4.59
N HIS A 366 -7.19 6.41 3.84
CA HIS A 366 -7.03 6.24 2.40
C HIS A 366 -7.01 7.60 1.66
N LEU A 367 -8.01 8.46 1.92
CA LEU A 367 -8.09 9.80 1.35
C LEU A 367 -6.88 10.68 1.72
N SER A 368 -6.41 10.57 2.97
CA SER A 368 -5.21 11.27 3.43
C SER A 368 -3.96 10.85 2.66
N ASP A 369 -3.78 9.55 2.46
CA ASP A 369 -2.63 9.00 1.72
C ASP A 369 -2.69 9.37 0.23
N TRP A 370 -3.90 9.54 -0.29
CA TRP A 370 -4.17 10.04 -1.64
C TRP A 370 -4.02 11.56 -1.78
N GLY A 371 -3.72 12.30 -0.71
CA GLY A 371 -3.59 13.74 -0.74
C GLY A 371 -4.90 14.52 -0.79
N ARG A 372 -6.05 13.85 -0.68
CA ARG A 372 -7.39 14.47 -0.57
C ARG A 372 -7.65 14.86 0.88
N LEU A 373 -6.87 15.84 1.37
CA LEU A 373 -6.78 16.13 2.81
C LEU A 373 -8.10 16.69 3.39
N ASP A 374 -8.80 17.54 2.67
CA ASP A 374 -10.07 18.12 3.12
C ASP A 374 -11.16 17.04 3.21
N ASP A 375 -11.31 16.21 2.19
CA ASP A 375 -12.25 15.09 2.20
C ASP A 375 -11.92 14.08 3.30
N SER A 376 -10.62 13.84 3.54
CA SER A 376 -10.16 12.99 4.64
C SER A 376 -10.58 13.53 6.00
N LEU A 377 -10.45 14.85 6.24
CA LEU A 377 -10.84 15.47 7.50
C LEU A 377 -12.37 15.42 7.72
N GLU A 378 -13.16 15.67 6.67
CA GLU A 378 -14.62 15.50 6.73
C GLU A 378 -15.01 14.06 7.08
N ARG A 379 -14.31 13.09 6.48
CA ARG A 379 -14.57 11.68 6.76
C ARG A 379 -14.11 11.25 8.15
N PHE A 380 -13.04 11.85 8.71
CA PHE A 380 -12.66 11.65 10.11
C PHE A 380 -13.69 12.25 11.07
N ASP A 381 -14.25 13.42 10.78
CA ASP A 381 -15.30 14.01 11.61
C ASP A 381 -16.54 13.10 11.65
N GLU A 382 -16.98 12.56 10.50
CA GLU A 382 -18.05 11.55 10.43
C GLU A 382 -17.73 10.30 11.26
N ALA A 383 -16.50 9.77 11.13
CA ALA A 383 -16.07 8.60 11.88
C ALA A 383 -16.09 8.84 13.40
N ILE A 384 -15.62 10.02 13.85
CA ILE A 384 -15.57 10.40 15.25
C ILE A 384 -16.99 10.56 15.82
N ASP A 385 -17.92 11.15 15.05
CA ASP A 385 -19.30 11.30 15.45
C ASP A 385 -19.99 9.93 15.58
N LEU A 386 -19.85 9.05 14.61
CA LEU A 386 -20.30 7.66 14.70
C LEU A 386 -19.70 6.91 15.91
N CYS A 387 -18.43 7.16 16.22
CA CYS A 387 -17.81 6.59 17.42
C CYS A 387 -18.44 7.10 18.72
N ARG A 388 -18.80 8.38 18.79
CA ARG A 388 -19.51 8.97 19.96
C ARG A 388 -20.90 8.38 20.12
N GLU A 389 -21.67 8.31 19.04
CA GLU A 389 -23.02 7.76 19.02
C GLU A 389 -23.06 6.28 19.45
N THR A 390 -22.06 5.49 19.03
CA THR A 390 -22.00 4.06 19.30
C THR A 390 -21.22 3.68 20.55
N GLY A 391 -20.61 4.66 21.25
CA GLY A 391 -19.73 4.41 22.39
C GLY A 391 -18.45 3.67 22.03
N SER A 392 -17.96 3.80 20.78
CA SER A 392 -16.75 3.14 20.28
C SER A 392 -15.49 3.94 20.62
N VAL A 393 -15.18 4.09 21.93
CA VAL A 393 -14.15 5.01 22.43
C VAL A 393 -12.78 4.78 21.80
N ARG A 394 -12.29 3.54 21.75
CA ARG A 394 -10.96 3.23 21.16
C ARG A 394 -10.89 3.53 19.67
N ARG A 395 -11.95 3.27 18.91
CA ARG A 395 -12.01 3.65 17.50
C ARG A 395 -11.97 5.17 17.34
N GLY A 396 -12.66 5.92 18.19
CA GLY A 396 -12.60 7.38 18.21
C GLY A 396 -11.18 7.91 18.51
N ILE A 397 -10.46 7.32 19.47
CA ILE A 397 -9.06 7.65 19.75
C ILE A 397 -8.19 7.41 18.51
N TRP A 398 -8.36 6.26 17.86
CA TRP A 398 -7.63 5.90 16.65
C TRP A 398 -7.91 6.92 15.52
N ALA A 399 -9.18 7.26 15.28
CA ALA A 399 -9.57 8.23 14.26
C ALA A 399 -8.97 9.62 14.54
N MET A 400 -9.06 10.13 15.77
CA MET A 400 -8.46 11.41 16.18
C MET A 400 -6.93 11.40 16.01
N SER A 401 -6.27 10.27 16.30
CA SER A 401 -4.82 10.13 16.13
C SER A 401 -4.40 10.28 14.67
N HIS A 402 -5.17 9.73 13.73
CA HIS A 402 -4.89 9.84 12.30
C HIS A 402 -5.37 11.19 11.72
N ALA A 403 -6.47 11.74 12.21
CA ALA A 403 -6.92 13.09 11.87
C ALA A 403 -5.86 14.15 12.23
N SER A 404 -5.09 13.96 13.31
CA SER A 404 -3.98 14.86 13.66
C SER A 404 -2.89 14.90 12.60
N ARG A 405 -2.54 13.74 12.00
CA ARG A 405 -1.63 13.65 10.85
C ARG A 405 -2.18 14.42 9.65
N THR A 406 -3.40 14.12 9.26
CA THR A 406 -4.03 14.75 8.10
C THR A 406 -4.11 16.27 8.24
N ALA A 407 -4.50 16.76 9.42
CA ALA A 407 -4.53 18.20 9.71
C ALA A 407 -3.12 18.84 9.65
N TYR A 408 -2.08 18.12 10.09
CA TYR A 408 -0.70 18.57 9.94
C TYR A 408 -0.31 18.67 8.46
N LEU A 409 -0.61 17.65 7.66
CA LEU A 409 -0.32 17.63 6.22
C LEU A 409 -1.09 18.74 5.46
N ALA A 410 -2.30 19.07 5.90
CA ALA A 410 -3.09 20.18 5.37
C ALA A 410 -2.61 21.58 5.83
N GLY A 411 -1.59 21.65 6.71
CA GLY A 411 -1.10 22.91 7.29
C GLY A 411 -1.99 23.46 8.41
N TRP A 412 -3.01 22.72 8.86
CA TRP A 412 -3.93 23.15 9.92
C TRP A 412 -3.35 22.81 11.31
N LEU A 413 -2.22 23.44 11.63
CA LEU A 413 -1.41 23.11 12.80
C LEU A 413 -2.15 23.17 14.13
N ALA A 414 -3.08 24.12 14.29
CA ALA A 414 -3.91 24.22 15.51
C ALA A 414 -4.90 23.04 15.63
N ALA A 415 -5.45 22.56 14.53
CA ALA A 415 -6.31 21.38 14.51
C ALA A 415 -5.50 20.10 14.75
N ALA A 416 -4.33 19.99 14.14
CA ALA A 416 -3.40 18.86 14.35
C ALA A 416 -3.03 18.70 15.83
N GLU A 417 -2.64 19.79 16.49
CA GLU A 417 -2.33 19.80 17.92
C GLU A 417 -3.56 19.42 18.78
N ARG A 418 -4.72 19.99 18.49
CA ARG A 418 -5.95 19.69 19.22
C ARG A 418 -6.33 18.22 19.15
N TRP A 419 -6.34 17.63 17.95
CA TRP A 419 -6.65 16.21 17.75
C TRP A 419 -5.64 15.30 18.45
N ALA A 420 -4.35 15.61 18.32
CA ALA A 420 -3.29 14.84 18.98
C ALA A 420 -3.45 14.85 20.50
N LYS A 421 -3.64 16.03 21.12
CA LYS A 421 -3.82 16.16 22.58
C LYS A 421 -5.06 15.42 23.07
N GLU A 422 -6.17 15.52 22.35
CA GLU A 422 -7.39 14.84 22.74
C GLU A 422 -7.25 13.32 22.63
N ALA A 423 -6.62 12.81 21.55
CA ALA A 423 -6.31 11.39 21.41
C ALA A 423 -5.42 10.88 22.56
N GLN A 424 -4.36 11.62 22.91
CA GLN A 424 -3.46 11.29 24.02
C GLN A 424 -4.21 11.25 25.35
N ARG A 425 -5.04 12.26 25.64
CA ARG A 425 -5.82 12.34 26.87
C ARG A 425 -6.77 11.14 27.02
N GLN A 426 -7.49 10.80 25.94
CA GLN A 426 -8.42 9.67 25.95
C GLN A 426 -7.68 8.33 26.01
N ALA A 427 -6.56 8.17 25.27
CA ALA A 427 -5.73 6.97 25.34
C ALA A 427 -5.21 6.71 26.78
N GLN A 428 -4.83 7.78 27.49
CA GLN A 428 -4.41 7.66 28.89
C GLN A 428 -5.59 7.25 29.79
N SER A 429 -6.78 7.82 29.61
CA SER A 429 -8.00 7.44 30.33
C SER A 429 -8.36 5.97 30.14
N GLU A 430 -8.28 5.50 28.88
CA GLU A 430 -8.54 4.11 28.48
C GLU A 430 -7.37 3.14 28.77
N ARG A 431 -6.28 3.63 29.32
CA ARG A 431 -5.03 2.87 29.55
C ARG A 431 -4.54 2.18 28.27
N TRP A 432 -4.80 2.80 27.12
CA TRP A 432 -4.35 2.25 25.84
C TRP A 432 -2.99 2.79 25.44
N THR A 433 -1.96 2.22 26.06
CA THR A 433 -0.57 2.66 25.90
C THR A 433 -0.05 2.44 24.46
N ALA A 434 -0.49 1.37 23.81
CA ALA A 434 0.04 0.98 22.50
C ALA A 434 -0.23 1.99 21.36
N ILE A 435 -1.28 2.83 21.45
CA ILE A 435 -1.59 3.83 20.43
C ILE A 435 -0.75 5.12 20.57
N ARG A 436 -0.20 5.39 21.76
CA ARG A 436 0.37 6.69 22.12
C ARG A 436 1.50 7.19 21.20
N PRO A 437 2.42 6.37 20.71
CA PRO A 437 3.52 6.87 19.89
C PRO A 437 3.07 7.62 18.63
N TRP A 438 1.97 7.21 18.01
CA TRP A 438 1.48 7.84 16.79
C TRP A 438 0.99 9.28 17.00
N PRO A 439 0.00 9.60 17.84
CA PRO A 439 -0.44 10.97 18.05
C PRO A 439 0.64 11.83 18.73
N GLU A 440 1.52 11.26 19.56
CA GLU A 440 2.63 12.00 20.19
C GLU A 440 3.66 12.47 19.17
N ALA A 441 4.01 11.63 18.19
CA ALA A 441 4.92 12.00 17.10
C ALA A 441 4.31 13.12 16.20
N TRP A 442 3.04 13.00 15.83
CA TRP A 442 2.38 14.04 15.02
C TRP A 442 2.14 15.33 15.80
N HIS A 443 1.92 15.25 17.11
CA HIS A 443 1.92 16.43 17.99
C HIS A 443 3.28 17.14 17.94
N ALA A 444 4.37 16.40 18.02
CA ALA A 444 5.72 16.97 17.91
C ALA A 444 5.95 17.67 16.57
N HIS A 445 5.51 17.08 15.45
CA HIS A 445 5.56 17.73 14.15
C HIS A 445 4.81 19.07 14.12
N ALA A 446 3.59 19.11 14.68
CA ALA A 446 2.80 20.34 14.74
C ALA A 446 3.47 21.41 15.61
N ARG A 447 4.07 21.05 16.74
CA ARG A 447 4.80 21.96 17.64
C ARG A 447 6.04 22.55 16.99
N LEU A 448 6.82 21.72 16.29
CA LEU A 448 8.00 22.18 15.51
C LEU A 448 7.59 23.17 14.41
N ALA A 449 6.54 22.84 13.66
CA ALA A 449 6.04 23.72 12.60
C ALA A 449 5.48 25.05 13.13
N LYS A 450 5.05 25.10 14.39
CA LYS A 450 4.64 26.33 15.10
C LYS A 450 5.81 27.11 15.69
N GLY A 451 7.05 26.63 15.57
CA GLY A 451 8.25 27.29 16.05
C GLY A 451 8.53 27.10 17.54
N GLU A 452 7.99 26.04 18.17
CA GLU A 452 8.38 25.70 19.54
C GLU A 452 9.84 25.25 19.60
N SER A 453 10.47 25.36 20.77
CA SER A 453 11.86 24.98 21.00
C SER A 453 12.12 23.53 20.59
N PRO A 454 12.99 23.25 19.60
CA PRO A 454 13.28 21.87 19.17
C PRO A 454 13.81 20.99 20.32
N ALA A 455 14.63 21.56 21.22
CA ALA A 455 15.15 20.85 22.39
C ALA A 455 14.02 20.43 23.36
N ALA A 456 13.01 21.28 23.57
CA ALA A 456 11.88 20.94 24.42
C ALA A 456 11.01 19.84 23.79
N VAL A 457 10.73 19.94 22.47
CA VAL A 457 9.98 18.91 21.74
C VAL A 457 10.74 17.57 21.76
N ARG A 458 12.07 17.59 21.61
CA ARG A 458 12.92 16.40 21.66
C ARG A 458 12.85 15.69 23.01
N ALA A 459 12.92 16.44 24.09
CA ALA A 459 12.84 15.89 25.46
C ALA A 459 11.54 15.12 25.68
N ASP A 460 10.40 15.62 25.17
CA ASP A 460 9.12 14.92 25.24
C ASP A 460 9.11 13.66 24.35
N LEU A 461 9.71 13.73 23.16
CA LEU A 461 9.78 12.60 22.21
C LEU A 461 10.66 11.43 22.68
N GLU A 462 11.62 11.65 23.58
CA GLU A 462 12.48 10.58 24.10
C GLU A 462 11.65 9.45 24.73
N SER A 463 10.63 9.80 25.50
CA SER A 463 9.73 8.82 26.12
C SER A 463 8.84 8.12 25.08
N THR A 464 8.39 8.85 24.06
CA THR A 464 7.60 8.34 22.95
C THR A 464 8.39 7.33 22.13
N TYR A 465 9.63 7.67 21.80
CA TYR A 465 10.53 6.78 21.06
C TYR A 465 10.88 5.51 21.87
N ALA A 466 11.19 5.66 23.16
CA ALA A 466 11.46 4.52 24.03
C ALA A 466 10.25 3.57 24.11
N LEU A 467 9.04 4.12 24.22
CA LEU A 467 7.79 3.35 24.20
C LEU A 467 7.59 2.64 22.86
N ALA A 468 7.77 3.35 21.74
CA ALA A 468 7.62 2.76 20.40
C ALA A 468 8.55 1.55 20.20
N ARG A 469 9.80 1.66 20.66
CA ARG A 469 10.75 0.54 20.64
C ARG A 469 10.33 -0.62 21.52
N GLN A 470 9.78 -0.35 22.71
CA GLN A 470 9.30 -1.38 23.62
C GLN A 470 8.10 -2.15 23.05
N LEU A 471 7.25 -1.47 22.26
CA LEU A 471 6.10 -2.07 21.60
C LEU A 471 6.51 -2.94 20.39
N GLU A 472 7.73 -2.82 19.90
CA GLU A 472 8.26 -3.51 18.72
C GLU A 472 7.44 -3.26 17.44
N ASP A 473 6.64 -2.18 17.42
CA ASP A 473 5.86 -1.78 16.24
C ASP A 473 6.72 -0.93 15.29
N PRO A 474 7.04 -1.42 14.08
CA PRO A 474 7.92 -0.72 13.13
C PRO A 474 7.36 0.63 12.67
N CYS A 475 6.03 0.78 12.59
CA CYS A 475 5.41 2.04 12.19
C CYS A 475 5.56 3.10 13.28
N TRP A 476 5.30 2.71 14.54
CA TRP A 476 5.47 3.62 15.67
C TRP A 476 6.93 4.00 15.88
N GLU A 477 7.84 3.04 15.75
CA GLU A 477 9.27 3.28 15.83
C GLU A 477 9.76 4.19 14.70
N GLY A 478 9.30 3.95 13.47
CA GLY A 478 9.65 4.76 12.31
C GLY A 478 9.18 6.21 12.41
N VAL A 479 7.91 6.45 12.79
CA VAL A 479 7.39 7.81 12.91
C VAL A 479 8.02 8.57 14.07
N ALA A 480 8.27 7.91 15.21
CA ALA A 480 8.92 8.53 16.36
C ALA A 480 10.39 8.87 16.06
N ALA A 481 11.13 7.97 15.42
CA ALA A 481 12.51 8.22 15.00
C ALA A 481 12.59 9.37 13.97
N LYS A 482 11.68 9.41 12.98
CA LYS A 482 11.60 10.54 12.03
C LYS A 482 11.35 11.84 12.77
N ALA A 483 10.41 11.87 13.72
CA ALA A 483 10.13 13.07 14.51
C ALA A 483 11.35 13.53 15.33
N MET A 484 12.10 12.60 15.93
CA MET A 484 13.38 12.89 16.61
C MET A 484 14.37 13.54 15.65
N GLY A 485 14.58 12.97 14.47
CA GLY A 485 15.46 13.55 13.43
C GLY A 485 15.09 14.96 13.06
N LEU A 486 13.80 15.24 12.84
CA LEU A 486 13.33 16.57 12.47
C LEU A 486 13.51 17.63 13.56
N THR A 487 13.67 17.25 14.84
CA THR A 487 14.05 18.22 15.89
C THR A 487 15.46 18.78 15.66
N PHE A 488 16.40 17.96 15.18
CA PHE A 488 17.75 18.41 14.84
C PHE A 488 17.76 19.30 13.58
N VAL A 489 16.97 18.96 12.59
CA VAL A 489 16.79 19.83 11.41
C VAL A 489 16.27 21.22 11.82
N ALA A 490 15.25 21.25 12.69
CA ALA A 490 14.67 22.52 13.18
C ALA A 490 15.65 23.30 14.08
N GLU A 491 16.61 22.64 14.71
CA GLU A 491 17.66 23.27 15.52
C GLU A 491 18.83 23.83 14.67
N GLY A 492 18.85 23.49 13.36
CA GLY A 492 19.88 23.91 12.42
C GLY A 492 21.08 22.94 12.32
N ASP A 493 20.92 21.72 12.85
CA ASP A 493 21.90 20.63 12.73
C ASP A 493 21.32 19.44 11.92
N PRO A 494 21.11 19.60 10.61
CA PRO A 494 20.54 18.52 9.79
C PRO A 494 21.45 17.29 9.69
N ALA A 495 22.76 17.41 9.96
CA ALA A 495 23.65 16.25 9.97
C ALA A 495 23.35 15.30 11.13
N ALA A 496 22.97 15.81 12.29
CA ALA A 496 22.55 15.00 13.43
C ALA A 496 21.19 14.31 13.22
N ALA A 497 20.41 14.71 12.21
CA ALA A 497 19.16 14.05 11.84
C ALA A 497 19.39 12.71 11.10
N LEU A 498 20.49 12.58 10.35
CA LEU A 498 20.74 11.41 9.48
C LEU A 498 20.70 10.06 10.20
N PRO A 499 21.32 9.87 11.36
CA PRO A 499 21.23 8.60 12.09
C PRO A 499 19.80 8.25 12.50
N TRP A 500 18.96 9.24 12.79
CA TRP A 500 17.56 9.05 13.14
C TRP A 500 16.71 8.66 11.93
N LEU A 501 16.98 9.27 10.76
CA LEU A 501 16.33 8.92 9.51
C LEU A 501 16.76 7.53 9.03
N ASP A 502 18.03 7.14 9.19
CA ASP A 502 18.52 5.79 8.94
C ASP A 502 17.79 4.77 9.84
N HIS A 503 17.59 5.12 11.11
CA HIS A 503 16.85 4.27 12.02
C HIS A 503 15.36 4.17 11.63
N ALA A 504 14.70 5.28 11.31
CA ALA A 504 13.32 5.30 10.86
C ALA A 504 13.11 4.43 9.62
N ARG A 505 13.99 4.55 8.63
CA ARG A 505 13.99 3.75 7.42
C ARG A 505 14.19 2.27 7.68
N THR A 506 15.14 1.94 8.56
CA THR A 506 15.42 0.55 8.97
C THR A 506 14.22 -0.06 9.70
N ALA A 507 13.56 0.72 10.57
CA ALA A 507 12.35 0.29 11.26
C ALA A 507 11.22 0.00 10.27
N CYS A 508 10.91 0.91 9.35
CA CYS A 508 9.87 0.72 8.34
C CYS A 508 10.11 -0.49 7.44
N ARG A 509 11.38 -0.83 7.15
CA ARG A 509 11.76 -1.96 6.29
C ARG A 509 12.05 -3.25 7.05
N ARG A 510 11.95 -3.25 8.38
CA ARG A 510 12.19 -4.45 9.20
C ARG A 510 11.17 -5.56 8.95
N ILE A 511 9.98 -5.19 8.47
CA ILE A 511 8.90 -6.10 8.11
C ILE A 511 8.55 -5.93 6.64
N ASN A 512 7.97 -6.97 6.06
CA ASN A 512 7.55 -6.94 4.66
C ASN A 512 6.25 -6.13 4.45
N ASP A 513 5.29 -6.29 5.36
CA ASP A 513 3.99 -5.62 5.30
C ASP A 513 4.08 -4.24 5.99
N SER A 514 5.01 -3.38 5.52
CA SER A 514 5.15 -2.01 6.03
C SER A 514 3.99 -1.13 5.57
N TYR A 515 3.65 -0.12 6.39
CA TYR A 515 2.75 0.94 5.96
C TYR A 515 3.43 1.78 4.87
N LYS A 516 3.02 1.59 3.62
CA LYS A 516 3.73 2.11 2.45
C LYS A 516 3.80 3.62 2.39
N TRP A 517 2.76 4.32 2.86
CA TRP A 517 2.80 5.77 2.97
C TRP A 517 3.94 6.24 3.89
N LEU A 518 4.09 5.63 5.07
CA LEU A 518 5.15 6.00 6.00
C LEU A 518 6.54 5.65 5.46
N GLU A 519 6.68 4.52 4.78
CA GLU A 519 7.93 4.14 4.12
C GLU A 519 8.37 5.22 3.11
N ALA A 520 7.46 5.65 2.23
CA ALA A 520 7.72 6.70 1.24
C ALA A 520 8.00 8.06 1.89
N GLU A 521 7.25 8.42 2.95
CA GLU A 521 7.42 9.66 3.70
C GLU A 521 8.80 9.74 4.38
N VAL A 522 9.30 8.64 4.95
CA VAL A 522 10.65 8.59 5.55
C VAL A 522 11.73 8.74 4.47
N GLN A 523 11.56 8.08 3.32
CA GLN A 523 12.51 8.16 2.20
C GLN A 523 12.59 9.57 1.64
N VAL A 524 11.46 10.24 1.39
CA VAL A 524 11.49 11.60 0.84
C VAL A 524 12.04 12.61 1.86
N THR A 525 11.75 12.43 3.14
CA THR A 525 12.32 13.27 4.22
C THR A 525 13.85 13.13 4.28
N ASP A 526 14.37 11.91 4.14
CA ASP A 526 15.82 11.65 4.10
C ASP A 526 16.44 12.33 2.87
N ALA A 527 15.80 12.21 1.70
CA ALA A 527 16.26 12.86 0.47
C ALA A 527 16.33 14.40 0.59
N GLU A 528 15.32 15.02 1.20
CA GLU A 528 15.27 16.47 1.42
C GLU A 528 16.39 16.94 2.38
N VAL A 529 16.63 16.22 3.46
CA VAL A 529 17.70 16.52 4.42
C VAL A 529 19.08 16.34 3.77
N ALA A 530 19.29 15.25 3.03
CA ALA A 530 20.53 14.98 2.32
C ALA A 530 20.81 16.06 1.24
N LEU A 531 19.79 16.50 0.51
CA LEU A 531 19.89 17.58 -0.47
C LEU A 531 20.32 18.89 0.19
N GLY A 532 19.73 19.23 1.35
CA GLY A 532 20.11 20.41 2.14
C GLY A 532 21.55 20.36 2.66
N LEU A 533 22.10 19.18 2.88
CA LEU A 533 23.51 18.96 3.26
C LEU A 533 24.46 18.93 2.06
N GLY A 534 23.95 18.92 0.82
CA GLY A 534 24.75 18.76 -0.39
C GLY A 534 25.19 17.32 -0.67
N ASP A 535 24.70 16.34 0.07
CA ASP A 535 24.92 14.91 -0.20
C ASP A 535 24.02 14.45 -1.36
N ARG A 536 24.51 14.68 -2.58
CA ARG A 536 23.75 14.47 -3.81
C ARG A 536 23.45 12.99 -4.07
N ASP A 537 24.39 12.10 -3.73
CA ASP A 537 24.23 10.65 -3.98
C ASP A 537 23.14 10.07 -3.06
N ARG A 538 23.18 10.44 -1.79
CA ARG A 538 22.14 10.06 -0.81
C ARG A 538 20.77 10.64 -1.19
N ALA A 539 20.73 11.92 -1.53
CA ALA A 539 19.50 12.61 -1.94
C ALA A 539 18.86 11.93 -3.15
N HIS A 540 19.67 11.61 -4.17
CA HIS A 540 19.19 10.91 -5.37
C HIS A 540 18.63 9.52 -5.06
N ALA A 541 19.42 8.70 -4.35
CA ALA A 541 19.03 7.32 -4.02
C ALA A 541 17.71 7.26 -3.25
N HIS A 542 17.54 8.13 -2.23
CA HIS A 542 16.32 8.14 -1.43
C HIS A 542 15.12 8.79 -2.14
N ALA A 543 15.34 9.79 -2.99
CA ALA A 543 14.28 10.36 -3.81
C ALA A 543 13.74 9.33 -4.84
N GLU A 544 14.61 8.54 -5.47
CA GLU A 544 14.16 7.48 -6.37
C GLU A 544 13.36 6.39 -5.65
N LEU A 545 13.81 5.96 -4.46
CA LEU A 545 13.06 5.00 -3.64
C LEU A 545 11.70 5.54 -3.22
N ALA A 546 11.64 6.82 -2.80
CA ALA A 546 10.38 7.48 -2.48
C ALA A 546 9.45 7.53 -3.70
N LEU A 547 9.99 7.93 -4.87
CA LEU A 547 9.25 8.01 -6.11
C LEU A 547 8.64 6.64 -6.49
N GLN A 548 9.42 5.55 -6.40
CA GLN A 548 8.96 4.21 -6.72
C GLN A 548 7.79 3.79 -5.83
N VAL A 549 7.91 3.96 -4.50
CA VAL A 549 6.85 3.57 -3.55
C VAL A 549 5.62 4.46 -3.74
N ALA A 550 5.80 5.78 -3.85
CA ALA A 550 4.72 6.73 -4.00
C ALA A 550 3.98 6.60 -5.35
N ALA A 551 4.69 6.28 -6.44
CA ALA A 551 4.08 6.03 -7.74
C ALA A 551 3.20 4.79 -7.74
N ARG A 552 3.65 3.69 -7.11
CA ARG A 552 2.85 2.46 -6.99
C ARG A 552 1.58 2.67 -6.18
N GLY A 553 1.68 3.45 -5.11
CA GLY A 553 0.57 3.73 -4.21
C GLY A 553 -0.29 4.92 -4.65
N ASP A 554 0.05 5.58 -5.77
CA ASP A 554 -0.57 6.82 -6.24
C ASP A 554 -0.70 7.87 -5.12
N MET A 555 0.46 8.26 -4.54
CA MET A 555 0.57 9.19 -3.40
C MET A 555 1.04 10.57 -3.88
N PRO A 556 0.16 11.44 -4.39
CA PRO A 556 0.55 12.65 -5.12
C PRO A 556 1.45 13.61 -4.33
N LEU A 557 1.19 13.77 -3.01
CA LEU A 557 1.99 14.66 -2.17
C LEU A 557 3.45 14.20 -2.03
N LEU A 558 3.67 12.91 -1.95
CA LEU A 558 5.01 12.32 -1.86
C LEU A 558 5.70 12.25 -3.22
N LEU A 559 4.93 12.03 -4.29
CA LEU A 559 5.45 12.10 -5.67
C LEU A 559 6.04 13.48 -5.96
N VAL A 560 5.27 14.54 -5.72
CA VAL A 560 5.72 15.92 -5.97
C VAL A 560 7.00 16.22 -5.19
N ARG A 561 7.07 15.89 -3.91
CA ARG A 561 8.27 16.11 -3.08
C ARG A 561 9.50 15.35 -3.60
N ALA A 562 9.34 14.08 -3.99
CA ALA A 562 10.43 13.29 -4.55
C ALA A 562 10.90 13.82 -5.90
N GLU A 563 9.97 14.21 -6.78
CA GLU A 563 10.27 14.83 -8.08
C GLU A 563 10.98 16.18 -7.92
N ASP A 564 10.61 16.99 -6.95
CA ASP A 564 11.25 18.27 -6.64
C ASP A 564 12.73 18.08 -6.24
N VAL A 565 13.03 17.08 -5.39
CA VAL A 565 14.42 16.74 -5.04
C VAL A 565 15.21 16.34 -6.29
N LEU A 566 14.65 15.44 -7.11
CA LEU A 566 15.32 14.99 -8.35
C LEU A 566 15.50 16.13 -9.36
N ALA A 567 14.55 17.05 -9.47
CA ALA A 567 14.65 18.23 -10.34
C ALA A 567 15.76 19.18 -9.89
N GLN A 568 15.86 19.45 -8.58
CA GLN A 568 16.93 20.30 -8.02
C GLN A 568 18.32 19.67 -8.23
N LEU A 569 18.44 18.34 -8.11
CA LEU A 569 19.69 17.63 -8.40
C LEU A 569 20.09 17.76 -9.87
N ARG A 570 19.14 17.71 -10.80
CA ARG A 570 19.40 17.90 -12.25
C ARG A 570 19.75 19.35 -12.59
N GLY A 571 19.03 20.33 -12.04
CA GLY A 571 19.24 21.75 -12.30
C GLY A 571 20.61 22.26 -11.85
N ALA A 572 21.15 21.74 -10.74
CA ALA A 572 22.48 22.08 -10.25
C ALA A 572 23.64 21.52 -11.11
N VAL A 573 23.39 20.55 -12.00
CA VAL A 573 24.38 20.03 -12.97
C VAL A 573 24.47 20.93 -14.21
N ALA A 574 23.44 21.71 -14.50
CA ALA A 574 23.35 22.55 -15.70
C ALA A 574 24.00 23.95 -15.56
N GLN A 575 24.52 24.30 -14.38
CA GLN A 575 25.30 25.53 -14.19
C GLN A 575 26.80 25.18 -14.23
N PRO A 576 27.53 25.45 -15.35
CA PRO A 576 28.99 25.37 -15.34
C PRO A 576 29.53 26.49 -14.46
N ALA A 577 30.55 26.16 -13.67
CA ALA A 577 31.30 27.07 -12.78
C ALA A 577 31.98 28.22 -13.53
#